data_adaf8ab16505b0d111c8c165d86b4da6
#
_entry.id   adaf8ab16505b0d111c8c165d86b4da6
#
_cell.length_a   1.000
_cell.length_b   1.000
_cell.length_c   1.000
_cell.angle_alpha   90.00
_cell.angle_beta   90.00
_cell.angle_gamma   90.00
#
_symmetry.space_group_name_H-M   'P 1'
#
loop_
_entity.id
_entity.type
_entity.pdbx_description
1 polymer ?
#
loop_
_entity_poly.entity_id
_entity_poly.type
_entity_poly.pdbx_seq_one_letter_code
_entity_poly.pdbx_strand_id
1 'polypeptide(L)'
;MKRMRLWMVGLSLWFLSLVAHAASLFVEAESFAQKGGWVVDQQFMDQMGSPYLLAHGMGSPVADAYTEVSFPELGDYYVYVRTYNWTALWKAAAGPGQFSLLVDGKPMASPLGTEGTAWMWQAAGKVSISRLQTTITLHDLTGFDGRCDALYFTTEADDVPPTDLVALDAFRRKALGMPAIVPVKGTYDLVVVGGGVAGISAAVSAARLGCRVALVNDRPVLGGNNSSEVRVHLGGRLESGPYKALGDLQKEFGPTREGNAQPASNYADEKKATLVANEPNITLYANCRATAVEKEGSRIRRVIIQHTERGEEMALEAPLFADCAGDGTIGYLAGADYRMGRESEEEFAEPTAPKQADAMTMGSSVQWYSEDAGKPTAFPEFSYGVVFNEQNSEKVMMGEWTWETGMHKDQIKEFEQIRDYGLLVVYSNWSYLKNRMKENEPYRNRKLAWVAYVAGKRESRRLLGDYILTENDLRNHIVYEDGTAAATWTIDLHYPDPDNTANFPGGEFKSIAKHIPIHPYPIPYRCLYSRNVSNLFMAGRDISVTHVALGTVRVMRTTGMMGEVVGMAASICTQQGVEPRAVYQHYLPQLKTLMEKGVGKSGLPNNQQYNEGTTLGEK
;
A
#
# COMPACT_ATOMS: atom_id res chain seq x y z
N MET A 1 -3.35 -39.35 88.58
CA MET A 1 -3.14 -39.73 87.13
C MET A 1 -3.39 -38.48 86.30
N LYS A 2 -2.34 -37.75 85.92
CA LYS A 2 -2.41 -36.56 85.03
C LYS A 2 -1.98 -36.99 83.61
N ARG A 3 -2.89 -36.84 82.63
CA ARG A 3 -2.60 -37.07 81.22
C ARG A 3 -1.99 -35.80 80.62
N MET A 4 -0.75 -35.91 80.15
CA MET A 4 -0.02 -34.90 79.45
C MET A 4 -0.42 -34.95 77.95
N ARG A 5 -0.97 -33.88 77.40
CA ARG A 5 -1.28 -33.73 75.98
C ARG A 5 -0.05 -33.10 75.27
N LEU A 6 0.56 -33.85 74.39
CA LEU A 6 1.59 -33.34 73.47
C LEU A 6 0.91 -32.56 72.35
N TRP A 7 1.29 -31.32 72.19
CA TRP A 7 0.96 -30.51 71.00
C TRP A 7 2.06 -30.70 69.97
N MET A 8 1.74 -31.32 68.82
CA MET A 8 2.60 -31.28 67.64
C MET A 8 2.27 -29.99 66.87
N VAL A 9 3.23 -29.08 66.83
CA VAL A 9 3.21 -27.93 65.92
C VAL A 9 3.76 -28.40 64.58
N GLY A 10 2.85 -28.59 63.60
CA GLY A 10 3.23 -28.85 62.21
C GLY A 10 3.70 -27.55 61.54
N LEU A 11 4.98 -27.44 61.27
CA LEU A 11 5.57 -26.41 60.42
C LEU A 11 5.23 -26.72 58.95
N SER A 12 4.21 -26.07 58.40
CA SER A 12 3.95 -26.12 56.93
C SER A 12 4.94 -25.20 56.23
N LEU A 13 5.97 -25.73 55.63
CA LEU A 13 6.83 -25.03 54.68
C LEU A 13 6.04 -24.81 53.40
N TRP A 14 5.58 -23.56 53.20
CA TRP A 14 5.10 -23.12 51.89
C TRP A 14 6.32 -22.91 50.98
N PHE A 15 6.55 -23.86 50.07
CA PHE A 15 7.41 -23.61 48.92
C PHE A 15 6.67 -22.64 47.99
N LEU A 16 6.95 -21.32 48.09
CA LEU A 16 6.70 -20.40 46.98
C LEU A 16 7.65 -20.85 45.84
N SER A 17 7.12 -21.60 44.89
CA SER A 17 7.80 -21.73 43.61
C SER A 17 7.78 -20.34 42.97
N LEU A 18 8.87 -19.59 43.07
CA LEU A 18 9.16 -18.51 42.16
C LEU A 18 9.18 -19.12 40.76
N VAL A 19 8.11 -18.95 40.02
CA VAL A 19 8.15 -19.12 38.56
C VAL A 19 9.03 -17.97 38.09
N ALA A 20 10.32 -18.27 37.88
CA ALA A 20 11.22 -17.35 37.20
C ALA A 20 10.61 -17.10 35.81
N HIS A 21 10.04 -15.94 35.59
CA HIS A 21 9.65 -15.53 34.23
C HIS A 21 10.94 -15.26 33.48
N ALA A 22 11.07 -15.83 32.29
CA ALA A 22 12.17 -15.50 31.39
C ALA A 22 12.25 -13.99 31.20
N ALA A 23 13.42 -13.42 31.41
CA ALA A 23 13.64 -12.05 31.06
C ALA A 23 13.67 -11.95 29.52
N SER A 24 12.84 -11.10 28.97
CA SER A 24 12.76 -10.94 27.51
C SER A 24 12.55 -9.49 27.10
N LEU A 25 13.00 -9.17 25.88
CA LEU A 25 12.83 -7.88 25.23
C LEU A 25 12.39 -8.11 23.79
N PHE A 26 11.27 -7.51 23.41
CA PHE A 26 10.76 -7.50 22.05
C PHE A 26 10.90 -6.09 21.46
N VAL A 27 11.42 -5.99 20.23
CA VAL A 27 11.67 -4.71 19.54
C VAL A 27 11.19 -4.82 18.11
N GLU A 28 10.23 -3.97 17.72
CA GLU A 28 9.83 -3.80 16.32
C GLU A 28 10.90 -3.00 15.58
N ALA A 29 11.32 -3.49 14.40
CA ALA A 29 12.40 -2.84 13.66
C ALA A 29 12.00 -1.46 13.11
N GLU A 30 10.75 -1.30 12.67
CA GLU A 30 10.23 -0.02 12.18
C GLU A 30 10.19 1.08 13.26
N SER A 31 10.25 0.69 14.54
CA SER A 31 10.30 1.63 15.68
C SER A 31 11.70 2.21 15.94
N PHE A 32 12.72 1.76 15.23
CA PHE A 32 14.10 2.23 15.42
C PHE A 32 14.20 3.75 15.33
N ALA A 33 14.89 4.37 16.28
CA ALA A 33 15.02 5.81 16.39
C ALA A 33 15.75 6.44 15.18
N GLN A 34 16.74 5.72 14.65
CA GLN A 34 17.49 6.10 13.47
C GLN A 34 17.41 4.98 12.43
N LYS A 35 16.77 5.26 11.30
CA LYS A 35 16.58 4.27 10.24
C LYS A 35 17.73 4.22 9.23
N GLY A 36 18.65 5.20 9.28
CA GLY A 36 19.77 5.29 8.33
C GLY A 36 19.27 5.34 6.88
N GLY A 37 19.68 4.34 6.10
CA GLY A 37 19.22 4.17 4.72
C GLY A 37 18.11 3.11 4.55
N TRP A 38 17.62 2.53 5.66
CA TRP A 38 16.50 1.59 5.63
C TRP A 38 15.18 2.35 5.52
N VAL A 39 14.24 1.81 4.76
CA VAL A 39 12.89 2.36 4.60
C VAL A 39 11.88 1.52 5.35
N VAL A 40 10.79 2.14 5.82
CA VAL A 40 9.65 1.41 6.39
C VAL A 40 8.77 0.92 5.26
N ASP A 41 8.54 -0.38 5.19
CA ASP A 41 7.65 -1.00 4.23
C ASP A 41 6.38 -1.51 4.93
N GLN A 42 5.27 -0.84 4.70
CA GLN A 42 3.97 -1.11 5.32
C GLN A 42 2.97 -1.76 4.34
N GLN A 43 3.39 -2.04 3.10
CA GLN A 43 2.49 -2.50 2.04
C GLN A 43 1.82 -3.84 2.35
N PHE A 44 2.47 -4.68 3.16
CA PHE A 44 2.11 -6.08 3.38
C PHE A 44 1.61 -6.37 4.80
N MET A 45 1.19 -5.36 5.55
CA MET A 45 0.69 -5.53 6.92
C MET A 45 -0.47 -6.52 7.00
N ASP A 46 -1.31 -6.62 5.96
CA ASP A 46 -2.41 -7.61 5.87
C ASP A 46 -1.90 -9.06 5.80
N GLN A 47 -0.65 -9.27 5.37
CA GLN A 47 -0.03 -10.58 5.16
C GLN A 47 0.93 -10.96 6.28
N MET A 48 1.52 -9.98 6.97
CA MET A 48 2.56 -10.26 7.96
C MET A 48 2.31 -9.65 9.34
N GLY A 49 1.29 -8.83 9.51
CA GLY A 49 0.81 -8.29 10.78
C GLY A 49 1.46 -6.99 11.24
N SER A 50 2.53 -6.54 10.60
CA SER A 50 3.27 -5.30 10.93
C SER A 50 3.98 -4.75 9.71
N PRO A 51 4.44 -3.50 9.72
CA PRO A 51 5.49 -3.02 8.81
C PRO A 51 6.82 -3.68 9.12
N TYR A 52 7.83 -3.43 8.30
CA TYR A 52 9.20 -3.85 8.53
C TYR A 52 10.21 -2.85 7.96
N LEU A 53 11.47 -2.95 8.36
CA LEU A 53 12.57 -2.21 7.74
C LEU A 53 13.12 -2.97 6.53
N LEU A 54 13.30 -2.25 5.42
CA LEU A 54 13.81 -2.75 4.14
C LEU A 54 15.09 -2.01 3.74
N ALA A 55 16.18 -2.74 3.51
CA ALA A 55 17.46 -2.20 3.02
C ALA A 55 17.45 -2.07 1.50
N HIS A 56 16.78 -1.04 0.98
CA HIS A 56 16.57 -0.81 -0.46
C HIS A 56 17.73 -0.03 -1.10
N GLY A 57 18.89 -0.67 -1.22
CA GLY A 57 20.14 -0.05 -1.68
C GLY A 57 20.48 -0.26 -3.15
N MET A 58 19.64 -0.99 -3.91
CA MET A 58 19.83 -1.24 -5.35
C MET A 58 21.23 -1.81 -5.67
N GLY A 59 21.70 -2.76 -4.85
CA GLY A 59 23.02 -3.39 -4.97
C GLY A 59 24.17 -2.66 -4.30
N SER A 60 23.89 -1.65 -3.49
CA SER A 60 24.87 -0.98 -2.63
C SER A 60 24.35 -0.94 -1.20
N PRO A 61 25.13 -1.40 -0.20
CA PRO A 61 24.71 -1.37 1.18
C PRO A 61 24.24 0.02 1.62
N VAL A 62 23.13 0.08 2.35
CA VAL A 62 22.58 1.31 2.90
C VAL A 62 23.20 1.64 4.26
N ALA A 63 23.03 2.88 4.72
CA ALA A 63 23.48 3.29 6.05
C ALA A 63 22.71 2.53 7.15
N ASP A 64 23.40 2.26 8.26
CA ASP A 64 22.89 1.49 9.39
C ASP A 64 21.63 2.09 10.01
N ALA A 65 20.69 1.21 10.35
CA ALA A 65 19.59 1.56 11.24
C ALA A 65 19.94 1.16 12.67
N TYR A 66 19.67 2.05 13.66
CA TYR A 66 19.99 1.76 15.06
C TYR A 66 19.02 2.40 16.04
N THR A 67 18.94 1.78 17.22
CA THR A 67 18.17 2.30 18.35
C THR A 67 18.82 1.91 19.67
N GLU A 68 18.57 2.67 20.74
CA GLU A 68 18.90 2.28 22.11
C GLU A 68 17.71 1.58 22.76
N VAL A 69 17.96 0.47 23.42
CA VAL A 69 16.96 -0.31 24.14
C VAL A 69 17.36 -0.53 25.60
N SER A 70 16.37 -0.74 26.47
CA SER A 70 16.57 -1.07 27.88
C SER A 70 16.31 -2.54 28.12
N PHE A 71 17.34 -3.32 28.39
CA PHE A 71 17.18 -4.70 28.81
C PHE A 71 16.62 -4.80 30.22
N PRO A 72 15.75 -5.78 30.53
CA PRO A 72 15.17 -5.95 31.87
C PRO A 72 16.23 -6.36 32.92
N GLU A 73 17.25 -7.12 32.54
CA GLU A 73 18.34 -7.55 33.40
C GLU A 73 19.63 -7.77 32.62
N LEU A 74 20.77 -7.85 33.33
CA LEU A 74 22.07 -8.24 32.77
C LEU A 74 22.13 -9.75 32.63
N GLY A 75 22.87 -10.25 31.63
CA GLY A 75 23.07 -11.70 31.44
C GLY A 75 23.12 -12.07 29.98
N ASP A 76 23.00 -13.38 29.78
CA ASP A 76 23.05 -13.97 28.45
C ASP A 76 21.67 -14.11 27.86
N TYR A 77 21.50 -13.63 26.62
CA TYR A 77 20.25 -13.70 25.87
C TYR A 77 20.42 -14.48 24.58
N TYR A 78 19.48 -15.35 24.27
CA TYR A 78 19.26 -15.89 22.94
C TYR A 78 18.55 -14.85 22.10
N VAL A 79 18.93 -14.73 20.81
CA VAL A 79 18.45 -13.68 19.94
C VAL A 79 17.79 -14.29 18.71
N TYR A 80 16.56 -13.88 18.46
CA TYR A 80 15.77 -14.25 17.29
C TYR A 80 15.39 -13.01 16.51
N VAL A 81 15.50 -13.08 15.17
CA VAL A 81 15.17 -12.01 14.25
C VAL A 81 14.12 -12.49 13.27
N ARG A 82 13.00 -11.78 13.16
CA ARG A 82 11.97 -12.12 12.19
C ARG A 82 12.34 -11.54 10.83
N THR A 83 12.67 -12.43 9.91
CA THR A 83 13.17 -12.14 8.55
C THR A 83 12.94 -13.35 7.65
N TYR A 84 13.31 -13.29 6.38
CA TYR A 84 13.39 -14.45 5.49
C TYR A 84 14.22 -14.13 4.24
N ASN A 85 14.59 -15.17 3.49
CA ASN A 85 15.23 -15.06 2.21
C ASN A 85 14.17 -14.76 1.12
N TRP A 86 14.01 -13.51 0.74
CA TRP A 86 12.95 -13.06 -0.16
C TRP A 86 13.04 -13.65 -1.59
N THR A 87 14.21 -14.15 -2.02
CA THR A 87 14.37 -14.79 -3.33
C THR A 87 14.21 -16.32 -3.31
N ALA A 88 14.01 -16.92 -2.13
CA ALA A 88 14.02 -18.38 -1.99
C ALA A 88 12.91 -19.11 -2.77
N LEU A 89 11.80 -18.45 -3.08
CA LEU A 89 10.75 -18.99 -3.95
C LEU A 89 11.21 -19.26 -5.38
N TRP A 90 12.20 -18.50 -5.86
CA TRP A 90 12.73 -18.61 -7.24
C TRP A 90 14.09 -19.28 -7.29
N LYS A 91 14.87 -19.21 -6.22
CA LYS A 91 16.15 -19.89 -6.10
C LYS A 91 16.44 -20.24 -4.64
N ALA A 92 16.44 -21.53 -4.35
CA ALA A 92 16.80 -22.09 -3.05
C ALA A 92 18.33 -22.01 -2.80
N ALA A 93 18.84 -20.83 -2.54
CA ALA A 93 20.22 -20.54 -2.15
C ALA A 93 20.22 -19.42 -1.13
N ALA A 94 21.35 -19.14 -0.46
CA ALA A 94 21.48 -17.96 0.38
C ALA A 94 21.10 -16.72 -0.44
N GLY A 95 20.10 -15.97 0.05
CA GLY A 95 19.50 -14.85 -0.68
C GLY A 95 20.41 -13.64 -0.80
N PRO A 96 20.04 -12.67 -1.65
CA PRO A 96 20.81 -11.44 -1.78
C PRO A 96 20.59 -10.45 -0.63
N GLY A 97 19.45 -10.52 0.07
CA GLY A 97 19.05 -9.57 1.12
C GLY A 97 19.71 -9.83 2.47
N GLN A 98 21.04 -9.88 2.50
CA GLN A 98 21.79 -10.20 3.70
C GLN A 98 22.08 -8.98 4.56
N PHE A 99 21.95 -9.12 5.87
CA PHE A 99 22.31 -8.11 6.86
C PHE A 99 22.84 -8.74 8.13
N SER A 100 23.49 -7.94 8.98
CA SER A 100 23.98 -8.34 10.30
C SER A 100 23.26 -7.57 11.40
N LEU A 101 23.03 -8.25 12.53
CA LEU A 101 22.63 -7.61 13.76
C LEU A 101 23.87 -7.31 14.59
N LEU A 102 24.03 -6.06 15.06
CA LEU A 102 25.10 -5.68 15.99
C LEU A 102 24.48 -5.30 17.33
N VAL A 103 25.13 -5.73 18.41
CA VAL A 103 24.81 -5.36 19.78
C VAL A 103 26.02 -4.64 20.38
N ASP A 104 25.85 -3.37 20.77
CA ASP A 104 26.94 -2.48 21.18
C ASP A 104 28.13 -2.48 20.19
N GLY A 105 27.81 -2.42 18.88
CA GLY A 105 28.78 -2.42 17.81
C GLY A 105 29.46 -3.75 17.51
N LYS A 106 29.09 -4.84 18.20
CA LYS A 106 29.64 -6.18 17.95
C LYS A 106 28.65 -6.98 17.11
N PRO A 107 29.09 -7.49 15.93
CA PRO A 107 28.21 -8.27 15.07
C PRO A 107 27.89 -9.62 15.69
N MET A 108 26.65 -10.09 15.50
CA MET A 108 26.25 -11.47 15.78
C MET A 108 26.89 -12.43 14.76
N ALA A 109 26.92 -13.72 15.10
CA ALA A 109 27.77 -14.70 14.41
C ALA A 109 27.38 -15.03 12.96
N SER A 110 26.10 -14.85 12.57
CA SER A 110 25.60 -15.28 11.25
C SER A 110 24.90 -14.13 10.53
N PRO A 111 25.05 -14.03 9.19
CA PRO A 111 24.21 -13.18 8.37
C PRO A 111 22.74 -13.60 8.46
N LEU A 112 21.86 -12.60 8.50
CA LEU A 112 20.39 -12.76 8.53
C LEU A 112 19.79 -12.54 7.15
N GLY A 113 18.52 -12.93 6.95
CA GLY A 113 17.83 -12.83 5.65
C GLY A 113 18.26 -13.90 4.65
N THR A 114 18.85 -14.98 5.12
CA THR A 114 19.44 -16.05 4.28
C THR A 114 18.64 -17.34 4.26
N GLU A 115 17.64 -17.48 5.14
CA GLU A 115 16.89 -18.71 5.36
C GLU A 115 15.38 -18.50 5.16
N GLY A 116 14.68 -19.61 4.88
CA GLY A 116 13.22 -19.63 4.75
C GLY A 116 12.67 -19.08 3.44
N THR A 117 11.46 -19.50 3.09
CA THR A 117 10.69 -19.05 1.93
C THR A 117 9.53 -18.12 2.32
N ALA A 118 9.38 -17.87 3.62
CA ALA A 118 8.36 -17.02 4.22
C ALA A 118 8.92 -16.41 5.52
N TRP A 119 8.26 -15.41 6.05
CA TRP A 119 8.59 -14.78 7.31
C TRP A 119 8.70 -15.79 8.45
N MET A 120 9.86 -15.83 9.10
CA MET A 120 10.20 -16.75 10.17
C MET A 120 11.13 -16.10 11.19
N TRP A 121 11.26 -16.70 12.37
CA TRP A 121 12.25 -16.32 13.36
C TRP A 121 13.57 -17.05 13.09
N GLN A 122 14.56 -16.34 12.58
CA GLN A 122 15.93 -16.83 12.38
C GLN A 122 16.73 -16.61 13.66
N ALA A 123 17.40 -17.65 14.15
CA ALA A 123 18.29 -17.54 15.31
C ALA A 123 19.56 -16.77 14.94
N ALA A 124 19.79 -15.63 15.60
CA ALA A 124 21.00 -14.83 15.42
C ALA A 124 22.16 -15.25 16.35
N GLY A 125 21.89 -16.15 17.30
CA GLY A 125 22.88 -16.66 18.25
C GLY A 125 22.64 -16.19 19.68
N LYS A 126 23.70 -16.06 20.46
CA LYS A 126 23.68 -15.68 21.88
C LYS A 126 24.54 -14.43 22.12
N VAL A 127 24.07 -13.54 22.99
CA VAL A 127 24.78 -12.31 23.36
C VAL A 127 24.78 -12.12 24.87
N SER A 128 25.90 -11.65 25.43
CA SER A 128 25.98 -11.26 26.83
C SER A 128 25.76 -9.76 26.98
N ILE A 129 24.69 -9.39 27.70
CA ILE A 129 24.33 -8.01 27.99
C ILE A 129 25.02 -7.59 29.29
N SER A 130 25.95 -6.63 29.18
CA SER A 130 26.76 -6.14 30.30
C SER A 130 26.33 -4.77 30.82
N ARG A 131 25.38 -4.11 30.13
CA ARG A 131 24.77 -2.85 30.55
C ARG A 131 23.30 -2.83 30.11
N LEU A 132 22.42 -2.28 30.93
CA LEU A 132 20.96 -2.30 30.64
C LEU A 132 20.62 -1.45 29.41
N GLN A 133 21.26 -0.28 29.24
CA GLN A 133 21.13 0.54 28.05
C GLN A 133 22.10 0.05 26.98
N THR A 134 21.58 -0.47 25.90
CA THR A 134 22.35 -1.16 24.85
C THR A 134 21.89 -0.69 23.48
N THR A 135 22.86 -0.44 22.59
CA THR A 135 22.58 -0.07 21.20
C THR A 135 22.38 -1.31 20.34
N ILE A 136 21.27 -1.38 19.62
CA ILE A 136 20.99 -2.41 18.62
C ILE A 136 21.10 -1.76 17.23
N THR A 137 21.83 -2.42 16.31
CA THR A 137 22.08 -1.93 14.96
C THR A 137 21.78 -2.99 13.92
N LEU A 138 21.07 -2.62 12.85
CA LEU A 138 20.94 -3.40 11.61
C LEU A 138 21.95 -2.87 10.60
N HIS A 139 22.86 -3.72 10.16
CA HIS A 139 23.91 -3.41 9.20
C HIS A 139 23.68 -4.17 7.90
N ASP A 140 23.34 -3.44 6.83
CA ASP A 140 23.12 -4.01 5.51
C ASP A 140 24.42 -4.46 4.87
N LEU A 141 24.46 -5.67 4.30
CA LEU A 141 25.65 -6.24 3.68
C LEU A 141 25.65 -6.14 2.15
N THR A 142 24.49 -5.92 1.52
CA THR A 142 24.37 -6.13 0.07
C THR A 142 23.62 -5.03 -0.67
N GLY A 143 22.69 -4.33 -0.03
CA GLY A 143 21.78 -3.39 -0.68
C GLY A 143 20.69 -4.02 -1.53
N PHE A 144 20.46 -5.33 -1.37
CA PHE A 144 19.44 -6.06 -2.12
C PHE A 144 18.27 -6.49 -1.23
N ASP A 145 17.60 -5.50 -0.64
CA ASP A 145 16.30 -5.64 0.02
C ASP A 145 16.30 -6.61 1.20
N GLY A 146 17.38 -6.61 1.99
CA GLY A 146 17.40 -7.21 3.31
C GLY A 146 16.26 -6.63 4.16
N ARG A 147 15.55 -7.49 4.90
CA ARG A 147 14.34 -7.06 5.63
C ARG A 147 14.29 -7.60 7.04
N CYS A 148 13.97 -6.74 7.98
CA CYS A 148 13.84 -7.05 9.39
C CYS A 148 12.51 -6.52 9.91
N ASP A 149 11.67 -7.43 10.43
CA ASP A 149 10.39 -7.10 11.04
C ASP A 149 10.56 -6.81 12.55
N ALA A 150 11.11 -7.78 13.28
CA ALA A 150 11.24 -7.65 14.72
C ALA A 150 12.45 -8.43 15.25
N LEU A 151 12.87 -8.03 16.47
CA LEU A 151 13.93 -8.69 17.23
C LEU A 151 13.37 -9.16 18.57
N TYR A 152 13.74 -10.36 18.98
CA TYR A 152 13.39 -10.91 20.26
C TYR A 152 14.60 -11.42 20.99
N PHE A 153 14.79 -10.95 22.21
CA PHE A 153 15.85 -11.34 23.12
C PHE A 153 15.24 -12.06 24.31
N THR A 154 15.72 -13.24 24.67
CA THR A 154 15.20 -14.01 25.81
C THR A 154 16.32 -14.75 26.53
N THR A 155 16.20 -14.91 27.85
CA THR A 155 17.15 -15.71 28.65
C THR A 155 16.93 -17.23 28.49
N GLU A 156 15.82 -17.66 27.87
CA GLU A 156 15.44 -19.05 27.68
C GLU A 156 15.65 -19.51 26.23
N ALA A 157 16.35 -20.62 26.03
CA ALA A 157 16.75 -21.10 24.70
C ALA A 157 15.57 -21.48 23.79
N ASP A 158 14.50 -22.02 24.38
CA ASP A 158 13.35 -22.55 23.64
C ASP A 158 12.16 -21.58 23.59
N ASP A 159 12.35 -20.36 24.09
CA ASP A 159 11.31 -19.32 24.09
C ASP A 159 11.35 -18.56 22.76
N VAL A 160 10.85 -19.19 21.69
CA VAL A 160 10.75 -18.60 20.34
C VAL A 160 9.35 -18.07 20.13
N PRO A 161 9.20 -16.80 19.66
CA PRO A 161 7.86 -16.25 19.38
C PRO A 161 7.13 -17.02 18.28
N PRO A 162 5.78 -17.03 18.29
CA PRO A 162 5.00 -17.75 17.29
C PRO A 162 5.17 -17.16 15.88
N THR A 163 4.93 -17.99 14.85
CA THR A 163 4.92 -17.58 13.44
C THR A 163 3.50 -17.43 12.88
N ASP A 164 2.52 -18.10 13.48
CA ASP A 164 1.09 -17.90 13.15
C ASP A 164 0.67 -16.48 13.44
N LEU A 165 0.00 -15.81 12.50
CA LEU A 165 -0.30 -14.37 12.60
C LEU A 165 -1.20 -14.01 13.77
N VAL A 166 -2.18 -14.85 14.12
CA VAL A 166 -3.09 -14.59 15.25
C VAL A 166 -2.35 -14.72 16.58
N ALA A 167 -1.55 -15.77 16.70
CA ALA A 167 -0.72 -15.99 17.89
C ALA A 167 0.39 -14.94 18.01
N LEU A 168 0.97 -14.50 16.88
CA LEU A 168 2.00 -13.45 16.84
C LEU A 168 1.42 -12.09 17.24
N ASP A 169 0.22 -11.74 16.77
CA ASP A 169 -0.45 -10.49 17.20
C ASP A 169 -0.68 -10.49 18.72
N ALA A 170 -1.22 -11.57 19.25
CA ALA A 170 -1.40 -11.72 20.70
C ALA A 170 -0.08 -11.61 21.49
N PHE A 171 0.99 -12.20 20.95
CA PHE A 171 2.34 -12.10 21.52
C PHE A 171 2.85 -10.65 21.50
N ARG A 172 2.76 -9.95 20.35
CA ARG A 172 3.16 -8.55 20.19
C ARG A 172 2.41 -7.63 21.15
N ARG A 173 1.08 -7.74 21.19
CA ARG A 173 0.23 -6.94 22.07
C ARG A 173 0.66 -7.08 23.53
N LYS A 174 0.98 -8.30 23.97
CA LYS A 174 1.47 -8.57 25.32
C LYS A 174 2.87 -8.00 25.54
N ALA A 175 3.81 -8.25 24.63
CA ALA A 175 5.21 -7.84 24.75
C ALA A 175 5.36 -6.31 24.74
N LEU A 176 4.56 -5.62 23.93
CA LEU A 176 4.54 -4.15 23.81
C LEU A 176 3.63 -3.47 24.83
N GLY A 177 2.90 -4.23 25.67
CA GLY A 177 1.96 -3.68 26.63
C GLY A 177 0.81 -2.89 25.98
N MET A 178 0.36 -3.31 24.79
CA MET A 178 -0.69 -2.62 24.06
C MET A 178 -2.02 -2.66 24.82
N PRO A 179 -2.81 -1.58 24.81
CA PRO A 179 -4.07 -1.53 25.55
C PRO A 179 -5.08 -2.53 24.96
N ALA A 180 -5.86 -3.18 25.86
CA ALA A 180 -6.93 -4.10 25.44
C ALA A 180 -8.08 -3.37 24.74
N ILE A 181 -8.26 -2.08 25.02
CA ILE A 181 -9.28 -1.21 24.38
C ILE A 181 -8.53 -0.10 23.65
N VAL A 182 -8.72 -0.03 22.34
CA VAL A 182 -8.11 1.02 21.53
C VAL A 182 -8.72 2.37 21.86
N PRO A 183 -7.91 3.39 22.23
CA PRO A 183 -8.44 4.70 22.61
C PRO A 183 -9.03 5.45 21.41
N VAL A 184 -10.16 6.13 21.64
CA VAL A 184 -10.74 7.04 20.64
C VAL A 184 -9.88 8.29 20.58
N LYS A 185 -9.28 8.56 19.42
CA LYS A 185 -8.41 9.71 19.18
C LYS A 185 -9.17 10.95 18.72
N GLY A 186 -10.29 10.76 18.00
CA GLY A 186 -11.10 11.86 17.52
C GLY A 186 -12.44 11.42 16.95
N THR A 187 -13.35 12.41 16.89
CA THR A 187 -14.68 12.26 16.28
C THR A 187 -14.81 13.29 15.17
N TYR A 188 -15.20 12.83 13.99
CA TYR A 188 -15.26 13.59 12.75
C TYR A 188 -16.65 13.51 12.14
N ASP A 189 -16.91 14.28 11.10
CA ASP A 189 -18.10 14.14 10.26
C ASP A 189 -17.88 13.12 9.15
N LEU A 190 -16.61 13.02 8.68
CA LEU A 190 -16.17 12.06 7.68
C LEU A 190 -14.76 11.55 8.02
N VAL A 191 -14.55 10.23 7.95
CA VAL A 191 -13.22 9.60 7.94
C VAL A 191 -12.93 9.11 6.53
N VAL A 192 -11.86 9.62 5.90
CA VAL A 192 -11.37 9.22 4.58
C VAL A 192 -10.12 8.35 4.77
N VAL A 193 -10.15 7.12 4.27
CA VAL A 193 -9.01 6.20 4.32
C VAL A 193 -8.38 6.07 2.94
N GLY A 194 -7.11 6.45 2.85
CA GLY A 194 -6.31 6.53 1.62
C GLY A 194 -6.01 7.96 1.21
N GLY A 195 -4.73 8.35 1.30
CA GLY A 195 -4.24 9.70 0.94
C GLY A 195 -3.79 9.80 -0.54
N GLY A 196 -4.35 8.98 -1.44
CA GLY A 196 -4.18 9.10 -2.88
C GLY A 196 -4.94 10.30 -3.45
N VAL A 197 -4.88 10.50 -4.77
CA VAL A 197 -5.55 11.63 -5.46
C VAL A 197 -7.04 11.66 -5.14
N ALA A 198 -7.72 10.51 -5.11
CA ALA A 198 -9.13 10.40 -4.75
C ALA A 198 -9.39 10.86 -3.30
N GLY A 199 -8.60 10.37 -2.35
CA GLY A 199 -8.81 10.70 -0.93
C GLY A 199 -8.46 12.13 -0.58
N ILE A 200 -7.41 12.71 -1.17
CA ILE A 200 -7.11 14.15 -1.04
C ILE A 200 -8.31 14.95 -1.52
N SER A 201 -8.84 14.62 -2.71
CA SER A 201 -9.98 15.33 -3.29
C SER A 201 -11.25 15.19 -2.45
N ALA A 202 -11.53 14.00 -1.91
CA ALA A 202 -12.68 13.76 -1.03
C ALA A 202 -12.56 14.56 0.28
N ALA A 203 -11.38 14.51 0.92
CA ALA A 203 -11.14 15.19 2.18
C ALA A 203 -11.23 16.72 2.03
N VAL A 204 -10.57 17.30 1.02
CA VAL A 204 -10.58 18.74 0.79
C VAL A 204 -11.96 19.21 0.36
N SER A 205 -12.65 18.46 -0.50
CA SER A 205 -14.02 18.80 -0.92
C SER A 205 -14.98 18.85 0.26
N ALA A 206 -15.00 17.82 1.11
CA ALA A 206 -15.83 17.80 2.31
C ALA A 206 -15.46 18.93 3.30
N ALA A 207 -14.16 19.15 3.52
CA ALA A 207 -13.67 20.18 4.44
C ALA A 207 -14.05 21.59 4.02
N ARG A 208 -13.93 21.92 2.73
CA ARG A 208 -14.35 23.23 2.16
C ARG A 208 -15.85 23.45 2.24
N LEU A 209 -16.64 22.37 2.31
CA LEU A 209 -18.09 22.42 2.51
C LEU A 209 -18.51 22.31 3.98
N GLY A 210 -17.56 22.42 4.91
CA GLY A 210 -17.80 22.58 6.33
C GLY A 210 -17.73 21.32 7.18
N CYS A 211 -17.40 20.14 6.61
CA CYS A 211 -17.21 18.92 7.36
C CYS A 211 -15.87 18.92 8.11
N ARG A 212 -15.84 18.36 9.33
CA ARG A 212 -14.59 17.99 10.02
C ARG A 212 -14.16 16.61 9.50
N VAL A 213 -12.97 16.55 8.93
CA VAL A 213 -12.48 15.37 8.21
C VAL A 213 -11.22 14.80 8.85
N ALA A 214 -11.17 13.48 9.05
CA ALA A 214 -9.92 12.76 9.24
C ALA A 214 -9.47 12.19 7.90
N LEU A 215 -8.25 12.50 7.48
CA LEU A 215 -7.59 11.87 6.32
C LEU A 215 -6.52 10.92 6.83
N VAL A 216 -6.67 9.63 6.54
CA VAL A 216 -5.74 8.57 6.94
C VAL A 216 -4.88 8.18 5.76
N ASN A 217 -3.55 8.22 5.92
CA ASN A 217 -2.59 7.81 4.89
C ASN A 217 -1.51 6.92 5.49
N ASP A 218 -1.32 5.74 4.94
CA ASP A 218 -0.42 4.71 5.48
C ASP A 218 1.06 4.94 5.13
N ARG A 219 1.37 6.01 4.40
CA ARG A 219 2.72 6.39 3.95
C ARG A 219 3.07 7.82 4.32
N PRO A 220 4.38 8.18 4.32
CA PRO A 220 4.80 9.54 4.66
C PRO A 220 4.37 10.60 3.64
N VAL A 221 4.17 10.20 2.37
CA VAL A 221 3.79 11.13 1.29
C VAL A 221 2.38 10.89 0.79
N LEU A 222 1.70 11.96 0.41
CA LEU A 222 0.37 11.94 -0.19
C LEU A 222 0.46 11.77 -1.72
N GLY A 223 -0.63 11.30 -2.34
CA GLY A 223 -0.74 11.19 -3.80
C GLY A 223 -0.92 9.77 -4.33
N GLY A 224 -0.69 8.75 -3.51
CA GLY A 224 -0.84 7.36 -3.93
C GLY A 224 0.11 7.01 -5.08
N ASN A 225 -0.43 6.51 -6.20
CA ASN A 225 0.39 6.22 -7.38
C ASN A 225 1.02 7.49 -8.01
N ASN A 226 0.41 8.67 -7.84
CA ASN A 226 1.02 9.95 -8.21
C ASN A 226 1.80 10.54 -7.05
N SER A 227 2.82 9.85 -6.59
CA SER A 227 3.77 10.29 -5.57
C SER A 227 5.20 9.97 -5.98
N SER A 228 6.17 10.52 -5.28
CA SER A 228 7.59 10.20 -5.48
C SER A 228 7.95 8.75 -5.18
N GLU A 229 7.08 8.00 -4.48
CA GLU A 229 7.30 6.59 -4.16
C GLU A 229 6.90 5.64 -5.30
N VAL A 230 5.87 5.97 -6.08
CA VAL A 230 5.35 5.09 -7.16
C VAL A 230 5.58 5.65 -8.56
N ARG A 231 5.50 6.98 -8.71
CA ARG A 231 5.89 7.74 -9.90
C ARG A 231 5.10 7.45 -11.17
N VAL A 232 3.76 7.55 -11.06
CA VAL A 232 2.83 7.45 -12.19
C VAL A 232 2.23 8.82 -12.47
N HIS A 233 2.14 9.21 -13.74
CA HIS A 233 1.50 10.45 -14.16
C HIS A 233 -0.01 10.45 -13.90
N LEU A 234 -0.62 11.64 -13.83
CA LEU A 234 -2.08 11.79 -13.72
C LEU A 234 -2.75 11.51 -15.07
N GLY A 235 -3.27 10.28 -15.28
CA GLY A 235 -4.06 9.95 -16.45
C GLY A 235 -5.48 10.53 -16.39
N GLY A 236 -6.13 10.71 -17.55
CA GLY A 236 -7.45 11.30 -17.71
C GLY A 236 -7.40 12.79 -18.01
N ARG A 237 -8.57 13.39 -18.29
CA ARG A 237 -8.71 14.81 -18.61
C ARG A 237 -9.65 15.50 -17.63
N LEU A 238 -9.35 16.76 -17.31
CA LEU A 238 -10.22 17.68 -16.59
C LEU A 238 -11.06 18.50 -17.59
N GLU A 239 -12.00 19.27 -17.07
CA GLU A 239 -12.84 20.17 -17.87
C GLU A 239 -13.66 19.46 -18.95
N SER A 240 -13.96 18.17 -18.72
CA SER A 240 -14.76 17.30 -19.59
C SER A 240 -16.04 16.84 -18.92
N GLY A 241 -17.00 16.38 -19.72
CA GLY A 241 -18.29 15.90 -19.23
C GLY A 241 -19.24 17.02 -18.78
N PRO A 242 -20.33 16.69 -18.06
CA PRO A 242 -21.40 17.65 -17.75
C PRO A 242 -20.99 18.70 -16.72
N TYR A 243 -20.01 18.45 -15.85
CA TYR A 243 -19.61 19.33 -14.75
C TYR A 243 -18.16 19.77 -14.92
N LYS A 244 -17.93 20.84 -15.66
CA LYS A 244 -16.59 21.32 -16.05
C LYS A 244 -15.74 21.81 -14.87
N ALA A 245 -16.36 22.17 -13.74
CA ALA A 245 -15.67 22.61 -12.53
C ALA A 245 -15.16 21.46 -11.67
N LEU A 246 -15.62 20.22 -11.90
CA LEU A 246 -15.01 19.03 -11.27
C LEU A 246 -13.58 18.85 -11.79
N GLY A 247 -12.65 18.71 -10.86
CA GLY A 247 -11.23 18.58 -11.14
C GLY A 247 -10.45 19.89 -11.02
N ASP A 248 -11.10 21.06 -10.87
CA ASP A 248 -10.40 22.31 -10.58
C ASP A 248 -9.54 22.19 -9.31
N LEU A 249 -9.98 21.45 -8.33
CA LEU A 249 -9.21 21.14 -7.14
C LEU A 249 -7.88 20.46 -7.46
N GLN A 250 -7.84 19.56 -8.43
CA GLN A 250 -6.62 18.85 -8.82
C GLN A 250 -5.57 19.78 -9.44
N LYS A 251 -5.98 20.92 -10.01
CA LYS A 251 -5.07 21.95 -10.52
C LYS A 251 -4.29 22.63 -9.39
N GLU A 252 -4.82 22.65 -8.17
CA GLU A 252 -4.14 23.24 -7.00
C GLU A 252 -2.98 22.39 -6.52
N PHE A 253 -3.09 21.05 -6.56
CA PHE A 253 -2.09 20.13 -6.02
C PHE A 253 -1.39 19.26 -7.07
N GLY A 254 -1.89 19.21 -8.28
CA GLY A 254 -1.32 18.40 -9.34
C GLY A 254 0.09 18.87 -9.75
N PRO A 255 0.95 17.95 -10.20
CA PRO A 255 2.25 18.29 -10.74
C PRO A 255 2.13 19.08 -12.04
N THR A 256 3.16 19.88 -12.32
CA THR A 256 3.28 20.62 -13.59
C THR A 256 4.08 19.86 -14.65
N ARG A 257 4.69 18.76 -14.26
CA ARG A 257 5.44 17.84 -15.13
C ARG A 257 4.76 16.48 -15.11
N GLU A 258 4.85 15.77 -16.19
CA GLU A 258 4.20 14.46 -16.36
C GLU A 258 5.23 13.39 -16.74
N GLY A 259 4.80 12.14 -16.83
CA GLY A 259 5.59 10.98 -17.17
C GLY A 259 5.64 9.93 -16.06
N ASN A 260 5.90 8.70 -16.46
CA ASN A 260 6.12 7.57 -15.55
C ASN A 260 7.61 7.42 -15.24
N ALA A 261 7.92 6.88 -14.08
CA ALA A 261 9.30 6.62 -13.64
C ALA A 261 10.24 7.83 -13.80
N GLN A 262 9.76 9.05 -13.55
CA GLN A 262 10.53 10.28 -13.64
C GLN A 262 11.16 10.64 -12.28
N PRO A 263 12.08 11.61 -12.22
CA PRO A 263 12.62 12.11 -10.95
C PRO A 263 11.51 12.53 -9.96
N ALA A 264 11.76 12.34 -8.66
CA ALA A 264 10.79 12.59 -7.58
C ALA A 264 10.12 13.96 -7.66
N SER A 265 10.88 15.00 -8.05
CA SER A 265 10.38 16.38 -8.19
C SER A 265 9.23 16.55 -9.19
N ASN A 266 9.06 15.59 -10.12
CA ASN A 266 7.98 15.65 -11.10
C ASN A 266 6.59 15.40 -10.46
N TYR A 267 6.53 14.82 -9.27
CA TYR A 267 5.26 14.40 -8.65
C TYR A 267 4.70 15.40 -7.64
N ALA A 268 5.44 16.46 -7.32
CA ALA A 268 4.98 17.60 -6.51
C ALA A 268 4.33 17.20 -5.16
N ASP A 269 4.97 16.28 -4.41
CA ASP A 269 4.45 15.78 -3.13
C ASP A 269 4.21 16.92 -2.13
N GLU A 270 5.09 17.93 -2.10
CA GLU A 270 4.95 19.11 -1.23
C GLU A 270 3.68 19.93 -1.51
N LYS A 271 3.23 20.01 -2.78
CA LYS A 271 1.98 20.71 -3.11
C LYS A 271 0.77 20.01 -2.49
N LYS A 272 0.76 18.68 -2.51
CA LYS A 272 -0.31 17.85 -1.91
C LYS A 272 -0.32 18.02 -0.41
N ALA A 273 0.85 17.91 0.23
CA ALA A 273 1.00 18.10 1.67
C ALA A 273 0.59 19.52 2.11
N THR A 274 1.03 20.55 1.38
CA THR A 274 0.70 21.95 1.67
C THR A 274 -0.80 22.21 1.52
N LEU A 275 -1.44 21.67 0.48
CA LEU A 275 -2.89 21.82 0.29
C LEU A 275 -3.64 21.26 1.50
N VAL A 276 -3.35 20.02 1.89
CA VAL A 276 -4.02 19.36 3.02
C VAL A 276 -3.75 20.07 4.34
N ALA A 277 -2.51 20.51 4.58
CA ALA A 277 -2.13 21.23 5.80
C ALA A 277 -2.80 22.61 5.94
N ASN A 278 -3.17 23.25 4.82
CA ASN A 278 -3.84 24.54 4.80
C ASN A 278 -5.37 24.44 4.94
N GLU A 279 -5.95 23.25 4.95
CA GLU A 279 -7.38 23.06 5.16
C GLU A 279 -7.68 22.88 6.66
N PRO A 280 -8.23 23.88 7.36
CA PRO A 280 -8.35 23.87 8.83
C PRO A 280 -9.29 22.78 9.36
N ASN A 281 -10.16 22.26 8.52
CA ASN A 281 -11.12 21.22 8.87
C ASN A 281 -10.59 19.80 8.61
N ILE A 282 -9.32 19.64 8.17
CA ILE A 282 -8.70 18.33 7.98
C ILE A 282 -7.70 18.04 9.09
N THR A 283 -7.83 16.87 9.72
CA THR A 283 -6.79 16.26 10.53
C THR A 283 -6.14 15.15 9.72
N LEU A 284 -4.86 15.31 9.36
CA LEU A 284 -4.09 14.30 8.65
C LEU A 284 -3.47 13.31 9.64
N TYR A 285 -3.74 12.03 9.45
CA TYR A 285 -3.09 10.88 10.09
C TYR A 285 -2.11 10.25 9.09
N ALA A 286 -0.94 10.85 8.94
CA ALA A 286 0.14 10.30 8.11
C ALA A 286 0.81 9.10 8.81
N ASN A 287 1.38 8.18 8.03
CA ASN A 287 1.96 6.94 8.53
C ASN A 287 0.99 6.13 9.38
N CYS A 288 -0.31 6.14 9.04
CA CYS A 288 -1.35 5.42 9.75
C CYS A 288 -2.14 4.55 8.79
N ARG A 289 -2.14 3.23 9.04
CA ARG A 289 -2.89 2.24 8.26
C ARG A 289 -4.17 1.85 8.98
N ALA A 290 -5.28 1.76 8.26
CA ALA A 290 -6.52 1.18 8.77
C ALA A 290 -6.36 -0.35 8.88
N THR A 291 -6.50 -0.88 10.10
CA THR A 291 -6.27 -2.31 10.42
C THR A 291 -7.53 -3.04 10.83
N ALA A 292 -8.54 -2.33 11.36
CA ALA A 292 -9.81 -2.93 11.74
C ALA A 292 -10.98 -1.94 11.62
N VAL A 293 -12.19 -2.48 11.57
CA VAL A 293 -13.45 -1.72 11.55
C VAL A 293 -14.40 -2.30 12.59
N GLU A 294 -15.00 -1.44 13.40
CA GLU A 294 -16.10 -1.82 14.27
C GLU A 294 -17.42 -1.32 13.71
N LYS A 295 -18.41 -2.21 13.69
CA LYS A 295 -19.77 -1.96 13.13
C LYS A 295 -20.87 -2.12 14.14
N GLU A 296 -21.96 -1.43 13.87
CA GLU A 296 -23.27 -1.66 14.46
C GLU A 296 -24.28 -1.91 13.35
N GLY A 297 -24.71 -3.18 13.20
CA GLY A 297 -25.53 -3.60 12.06
C GLY A 297 -24.80 -3.39 10.72
N SER A 298 -25.42 -2.62 9.80
CA SER A 298 -24.85 -2.26 8.50
C SER A 298 -23.96 -1.01 8.51
N ARG A 299 -23.77 -0.36 9.67
CA ARG A 299 -23.05 0.90 9.80
C ARG A 299 -21.66 0.67 10.39
N ILE A 300 -20.66 1.33 9.83
CA ILE A 300 -19.36 1.50 10.47
C ILE A 300 -19.56 2.50 11.61
N ARG A 301 -19.09 2.17 12.81
CA ARG A 301 -19.04 3.04 13.97
C ARG A 301 -17.69 3.74 14.06
N ARG A 302 -16.61 2.96 13.91
CA ARG A 302 -15.25 3.48 13.95
C ARG A 302 -14.27 2.63 13.15
N VAL A 303 -13.21 3.27 12.71
CA VAL A 303 -12.05 2.62 12.08
C VAL A 303 -10.90 2.65 13.06
N ILE A 304 -10.23 1.52 13.23
CA ILE A 304 -8.98 1.40 13.96
C ILE A 304 -7.84 1.64 12.98
N ILE A 305 -6.96 2.56 13.34
CA ILE A 305 -5.74 2.85 12.59
C ILE A 305 -4.52 2.56 13.46
N GLN A 306 -3.44 2.09 12.85
CA GLN A 306 -2.16 1.84 13.51
C GLN A 306 -1.08 2.71 12.87
N HIS A 307 -0.29 3.39 13.70
CA HIS A 307 0.86 4.14 13.21
C HIS A 307 1.97 3.19 12.77
N THR A 308 2.40 3.27 11.52
CA THR A 308 3.31 2.30 10.87
C THR A 308 4.73 2.27 11.42
N GLU A 309 5.14 3.25 12.21
CA GLU A 309 6.48 3.30 12.81
C GLU A 309 6.46 3.13 14.33
N ARG A 310 5.36 3.49 14.99
CA ARG A 310 5.26 3.44 16.45
C ARG A 310 4.39 2.30 16.98
N GLY A 311 3.67 1.60 16.09
CA GLY A 311 2.73 0.55 16.47
C GLY A 311 1.51 1.04 17.29
N GLU A 312 1.37 2.36 17.52
CA GLU A 312 0.28 2.96 18.28
C GLU A 312 -1.05 2.80 17.56
N GLU A 313 -2.03 2.18 18.24
CA GLU A 313 -3.38 2.02 17.72
C GLU A 313 -4.29 3.16 18.19
N MET A 314 -5.15 3.64 17.31
CA MET A 314 -6.09 4.73 17.54
C MET A 314 -7.43 4.42 16.86
N ALA A 315 -8.54 4.75 17.52
CA ALA A 315 -9.88 4.67 16.94
C ALA A 315 -10.36 6.04 16.44
N LEU A 316 -10.90 6.10 15.23
CA LEU A 316 -11.53 7.29 14.66
C LEU A 316 -13.03 7.03 14.49
N GLU A 317 -13.86 7.88 15.08
CA GLU A 317 -15.31 7.78 15.03
C GLU A 317 -15.91 8.81 14.07
N ALA A 318 -16.90 8.41 13.28
CA ALA A 318 -17.66 9.31 12.40
C ALA A 318 -19.03 8.71 12.04
N PRO A 319 -20.02 9.52 11.65
CA PRO A 319 -21.22 9.03 11.00
C PRO A 319 -20.99 8.52 9.59
N LEU A 320 -19.94 9.00 8.88
CA LEU A 320 -19.65 8.71 7.48
C LEU A 320 -18.18 8.30 7.29
N PHE A 321 -17.96 7.37 6.36
CA PHE A 321 -16.65 6.86 5.98
C PHE A 321 -16.50 6.84 4.47
N ALA A 322 -15.27 7.05 3.98
CA ALA A 322 -14.94 6.93 2.55
C ALA A 322 -13.73 6.02 2.38
N ASP A 323 -13.89 4.95 1.61
CA ASP A 323 -12.79 4.11 1.17
C ASP A 323 -12.17 4.72 -0.09
N CYS A 324 -10.97 5.26 0.06
CA CYS A 324 -10.13 5.80 -1.01
C CYS A 324 -8.77 5.11 -1.04
N ALA A 325 -8.66 3.93 -0.38
CA ALA A 325 -7.43 3.16 -0.30
C ALA A 325 -7.04 2.52 -1.64
N GLY A 326 -8.00 2.41 -2.55
CA GLY A 326 -7.84 1.78 -3.85
C GLY A 326 -7.92 0.24 -3.81
N ASP A 327 -7.74 -0.36 -2.64
CA ASP A 327 -7.87 -1.80 -2.41
C ASP A 327 -9.20 -2.18 -1.73
N GLY A 328 -10.10 -1.20 -1.51
CA GLY A 328 -11.37 -1.42 -0.80
C GLY A 328 -11.14 -1.88 0.64
N THR A 329 -10.16 -1.29 1.32
CA THR A 329 -9.65 -1.78 2.61
C THR A 329 -10.70 -1.75 3.71
N ILE A 330 -11.29 -0.57 3.99
CA ILE A 330 -12.31 -0.49 5.05
C ILE A 330 -13.64 -1.09 4.61
N GLY A 331 -13.94 -1.09 3.31
CA GLY A 331 -15.07 -1.81 2.74
C GLY A 331 -14.98 -3.30 3.03
N TYR A 332 -13.81 -3.92 2.75
CA TYR A 332 -13.57 -5.33 3.04
C TYR A 332 -13.64 -5.62 4.53
N LEU A 333 -12.97 -4.83 5.36
CA LEU A 333 -12.99 -4.99 6.82
C LEU A 333 -14.40 -4.82 7.42
N ALA A 334 -15.24 -3.99 6.79
CA ALA A 334 -16.63 -3.80 7.16
C ALA A 334 -17.58 -4.88 6.60
N GLY A 335 -17.11 -5.80 5.76
CA GLY A 335 -17.94 -6.82 5.11
C GLY A 335 -18.83 -6.24 3.99
N ALA A 336 -18.34 -5.22 3.29
CA ALA A 336 -18.95 -4.75 2.06
C ALA A 336 -18.84 -5.82 0.97
N ASP A 337 -19.88 -5.93 0.14
CA ASP A 337 -19.84 -6.79 -1.03
C ASP A 337 -18.77 -6.28 -2.00
N TYR A 338 -18.00 -7.18 -2.59
CA TYR A 338 -16.95 -6.84 -3.56
C TYR A 338 -16.73 -7.92 -4.61
N ARG A 339 -16.02 -7.56 -5.68
CA ARG A 339 -15.53 -8.45 -6.73
C ARG A 339 -14.02 -8.27 -6.90
N MET A 340 -13.36 -9.29 -7.42
CA MET A 340 -11.96 -9.28 -7.85
C MET A 340 -11.79 -10.32 -8.97
N GLY A 341 -10.93 -10.05 -9.95
CA GLY A 341 -10.84 -10.86 -11.17
C GLY A 341 -11.81 -10.39 -12.26
N ARG A 342 -11.96 -11.19 -13.32
CA ARG A 342 -12.76 -10.84 -14.49
C ARG A 342 -14.12 -11.56 -14.45
N GLU A 343 -15.18 -10.81 -14.70
CA GLU A 343 -16.53 -11.33 -14.94
C GLU A 343 -16.58 -12.07 -16.28
N SER A 344 -17.51 -13.02 -16.44
CA SER A 344 -17.75 -13.66 -17.73
C SER A 344 -18.56 -12.75 -18.66
N GLU A 345 -18.38 -12.97 -19.99
CA GLU A 345 -19.20 -12.29 -21.01
C GLU A 345 -20.71 -12.47 -20.77
N GLU A 346 -21.14 -13.67 -20.33
CA GLU A 346 -22.55 -13.98 -20.10
C GLU A 346 -23.16 -13.12 -18.96
N GLU A 347 -22.39 -12.78 -17.92
CA GLU A 347 -22.92 -12.13 -16.72
C GLU A 347 -23.41 -10.70 -16.99
N PHE A 348 -22.67 -9.94 -17.80
CA PHE A 348 -22.98 -8.54 -18.12
C PHE A 348 -23.13 -8.27 -19.63
N ALA A 349 -23.05 -9.32 -20.46
CA ALA A 349 -23.04 -9.22 -21.93
C ALA A 349 -21.93 -8.28 -22.46
N GLU A 350 -20.79 -8.24 -21.79
CA GLU A 350 -19.64 -7.39 -22.14
C GLU A 350 -18.80 -8.05 -23.26
N PRO A 351 -18.67 -7.45 -24.45
CA PRO A 351 -18.01 -8.09 -25.57
C PRO A 351 -16.48 -8.25 -25.39
N THR A 352 -15.87 -7.56 -24.42
CA THR A 352 -14.44 -7.68 -24.12
C THR A 352 -14.14 -8.63 -22.97
N ALA A 353 -15.16 -9.00 -22.19
CA ALA A 353 -15.01 -9.95 -21.09
C ALA A 353 -14.65 -11.37 -21.59
N PRO A 354 -13.97 -12.20 -20.79
CA PRO A 354 -13.68 -13.58 -21.13
C PRO A 354 -14.97 -14.42 -21.18
N LYS A 355 -14.94 -15.54 -21.90
CA LYS A 355 -16.09 -16.47 -21.96
C LYS A 355 -16.47 -17.06 -20.60
N GLN A 356 -15.48 -17.24 -19.73
CA GLN A 356 -15.67 -17.72 -18.36
C GLN A 356 -14.99 -16.75 -17.40
N ALA A 357 -15.63 -16.50 -16.26
CA ALA A 357 -15.04 -15.70 -15.20
C ALA A 357 -13.74 -16.34 -14.70
N ASP A 358 -12.75 -15.52 -14.37
CA ASP A 358 -11.48 -15.96 -13.84
C ASP A 358 -10.89 -14.98 -12.80
N ALA A 359 -9.78 -15.36 -12.19
CA ALA A 359 -9.12 -14.57 -11.16
C ALA A 359 -8.11 -13.55 -11.71
N MET A 360 -7.95 -13.44 -13.04
CA MET A 360 -7.00 -12.51 -13.63
C MET A 360 -7.39 -11.07 -13.33
N THR A 361 -6.38 -10.26 -13.00
CA THR A 361 -6.47 -8.81 -12.81
C THR A 361 -5.43 -8.12 -13.68
N MET A 362 -5.52 -6.82 -13.84
CA MET A 362 -4.35 -6.04 -14.24
C MET A 362 -3.32 -6.12 -13.12
N GLY A 363 -2.04 -6.30 -13.46
CA GLY A 363 -0.98 -6.52 -12.49
C GLY A 363 -0.47 -5.25 -11.82
N SER A 364 0.64 -5.39 -11.11
CA SER A 364 1.32 -4.30 -10.43
C SER A 364 2.69 -4.02 -11.02
N SER A 365 3.14 -2.76 -10.96
CA SER A 365 4.42 -2.34 -11.55
C SER A 365 5.44 -1.97 -10.50
N VAL A 366 6.64 -2.51 -10.66
CA VAL A 366 7.87 -2.02 -10.04
C VAL A 366 8.61 -1.19 -11.08
N GLN A 367 8.37 0.12 -11.06
CA GLN A 367 9.01 1.04 -12.02
C GLN A 367 10.45 1.34 -11.60
N TRP A 368 11.29 1.69 -12.55
CA TRP A 368 12.68 2.03 -12.31
C TRP A 368 13.26 2.89 -13.43
N TYR A 369 14.35 3.59 -13.16
CA TYR A 369 15.16 4.23 -14.18
C TYR A 369 16.64 4.27 -13.79
N SER A 370 17.49 4.41 -14.80
CA SER A 370 18.92 4.58 -14.68
C SER A 370 19.35 5.97 -15.12
N GLU A 371 20.44 6.47 -14.55
CA GLU A 371 21.05 7.73 -14.95
C GLU A 371 22.50 7.53 -15.40
N ASP A 372 23.00 8.44 -16.25
CA ASP A 372 24.40 8.46 -16.64
C ASP A 372 25.24 9.12 -15.52
N ALA A 373 26.20 8.36 -15.00
CA ALA A 373 27.11 8.83 -13.97
C ALA A 373 28.34 9.58 -14.53
N GLY A 374 28.44 9.72 -15.85
CA GLY A 374 29.59 10.35 -16.54
C GLY A 374 30.89 9.55 -16.48
N LYS A 375 30.89 8.38 -15.89
CA LYS A 375 32.04 7.47 -15.74
C LYS A 375 31.56 6.02 -15.59
N PRO A 376 32.42 5.03 -15.85
CA PRO A 376 32.07 3.63 -15.63
C PRO A 376 31.61 3.34 -14.19
N THR A 377 30.49 2.62 -14.06
CA THR A 377 29.92 2.18 -12.78
C THR A 377 29.81 0.67 -12.75
N ALA A 378 30.10 0.08 -11.59
CA ALA A 378 29.87 -1.34 -11.36
C ALA A 378 28.43 -1.61 -10.89
N PHE A 379 27.96 -2.82 -11.10
CA PHE A 379 26.77 -3.37 -10.47
C PHE A 379 27.10 -4.81 -10.04
N PRO A 380 26.73 -5.24 -8.84
CA PRO A 380 27.00 -6.60 -8.39
C PRO A 380 26.33 -7.65 -9.30
N GLU A 381 26.95 -8.82 -9.41
CA GLU A 381 26.33 -9.96 -10.08
C GLU A 381 25.07 -10.38 -9.31
N PHE A 382 23.94 -10.43 -10.01
CA PHE A 382 22.67 -10.81 -9.43
C PHE A 382 22.08 -12.02 -10.17
N SER A 383 22.03 -13.19 -9.52
CA SER A 383 21.67 -14.46 -10.15
C SER A 383 20.70 -15.29 -9.29
N TYR A 384 19.58 -14.68 -8.87
CA TYR A 384 18.65 -15.23 -7.87
C TYR A 384 17.28 -15.65 -8.44
N GLY A 385 17.21 -16.18 -9.66
CA GLY A 385 16.00 -16.84 -10.15
C GLY A 385 15.65 -16.54 -11.60
N VAL A 386 15.66 -15.30 -12.06
CA VAL A 386 15.40 -14.97 -13.48
C VAL A 386 16.71 -14.94 -14.24
N VAL A 387 16.76 -15.65 -15.38
CA VAL A 387 17.95 -15.75 -16.23
C VAL A 387 17.72 -14.98 -17.53
N PHE A 388 18.47 -13.91 -17.69
CA PHE A 388 18.49 -13.12 -18.93
C PHE A 388 19.67 -13.53 -19.84
N ASN A 389 19.44 -13.39 -21.13
CA ASN A 389 20.41 -13.62 -22.20
C ASN A 389 20.21 -12.64 -23.35
N GLU A 390 20.95 -12.79 -24.45
CA GLU A 390 20.90 -11.87 -25.58
C GLU A 390 19.52 -11.78 -26.27
N GLN A 391 18.74 -12.86 -26.21
CA GLN A 391 17.43 -12.99 -26.87
C GLN A 391 16.27 -12.47 -26.02
N ASN A 392 16.33 -12.63 -24.70
CA ASN A 392 15.21 -12.35 -23.80
C ASN A 392 15.42 -11.17 -22.85
N SER A 393 16.59 -10.48 -22.92
CA SER A 393 16.85 -9.31 -22.09
C SER A 393 16.15 -8.07 -22.62
N GLU A 394 15.67 -7.23 -21.68
CA GLU A 394 15.08 -5.94 -22.00
C GLU A 394 16.20 -4.88 -22.10
N LYS A 395 16.52 -4.48 -23.33
CA LYS A 395 17.62 -3.52 -23.64
C LYS A 395 17.14 -2.08 -23.49
N VAL A 396 16.74 -1.71 -22.27
CA VAL A 396 16.15 -0.41 -21.93
C VAL A 396 16.93 0.26 -20.77
N MET A 397 16.74 1.56 -20.62
CA MET A 397 17.39 2.37 -19.58
C MET A 397 16.44 2.72 -18.43
N MET A 398 15.16 2.36 -18.60
CA MET A 398 14.10 2.53 -17.60
C MET A 398 13.00 1.51 -17.86
N GLY A 399 12.29 1.12 -16.81
CA GLY A 399 11.07 0.31 -16.85
C GLY A 399 9.90 1.15 -16.37
N GLU A 400 8.97 1.41 -17.27
CA GLU A 400 7.78 2.21 -17.00
C GLU A 400 6.61 1.32 -16.54
N TRP A 401 5.43 1.88 -16.61
CA TRP A 401 4.17 1.29 -16.17
C TRP A 401 3.86 -0.10 -16.76
N THR A 402 4.36 -0.42 -17.95
CA THR A 402 4.18 -1.73 -18.60
C THR A 402 5.11 -2.84 -18.07
N TRP A 403 6.06 -2.54 -17.18
CA TRP A 403 6.76 -3.55 -16.41
C TRP A 403 5.84 -4.02 -15.27
N GLU A 404 5.08 -5.06 -15.54
CA GLU A 404 3.89 -5.44 -14.80
C GLU A 404 3.91 -6.92 -14.45
N THR A 405 3.74 -7.22 -13.17
CA THR A 405 3.81 -8.57 -12.60
C THR A 405 2.51 -8.97 -11.90
N GLY A 406 2.29 -10.27 -11.77
CA GLY A 406 1.24 -10.82 -10.92
C GLY A 406 -0.17 -10.75 -11.49
N MET A 407 -0.36 -10.73 -12.80
CA MET A 407 -1.71 -10.69 -13.40
C MET A 407 -2.58 -11.89 -13.04
N HIS A 408 -1.97 -13.05 -12.81
CA HIS A 408 -2.63 -14.30 -12.43
C HIS A 408 -2.56 -14.59 -10.93
N LYS A 409 -2.19 -13.59 -10.11
CA LYS A 409 -2.06 -13.69 -8.66
C LYS A 409 -3.06 -12.80 -7.92
N ASP A 410 -3.37 -13.19 -6.69
CA ASP A 410 -4.19 -12.36 -5.81
C ASP A 410 -3.43 -11.09 -5.42
N GLN A 411 -3.88 -9.93 -5.93
CA GLN A 411 -3.25 -8.61 -5.72
C GLN A 411 -3.29 -8.13 -4.25
N ILE A 412 -3.90 -8.90 -3.36
CA ILE A 412 -3.94 -8.62 -1.92
C ILE A 412 -3.10 -9.68 -1.18
N LYS A 413 -3.46 -10.95 -1.31
CA LYS A 413 -2.85 -12.04 -0.51
C LYS A 413 -1.43 -12.40 -0.95
N GLU A 414 -1.12 -12.22 -2.24
CA GLU A 414 0.20 -12.53 -2.81
C GLU A 414 1.00 -11.26 -3.17
N PHE A 415 0.59 -10.09 -2.67
CA PHE A 415 1.14 -8.82 -3.13
C PHE A 415 2.64 -8.66 -2.83
N GLU A 416 3.14 -9.18 -1.71
CA GLU A 416 4.58 -9.17 -1.41
C GLU A 416 5.36 -9.96 -2.47
N GLN A 417 4.90 -11.15 -2.84
CA GLN A 417 5.53 -11.96 -3.89
C GLN A 417 5.47 -11.28 -5.27
N ILE A 418 4.37 -10.57 -5.56
CA ILE A 418 4.22 -9.81 -6.82
C ILE A 418 5.25 -8.69 -6.89
N ARG A 419 5.42 -7.91 -5.81
CA ARG A 419 6.41 -6.85 -5.71
C ARG A 419 7.84 -7.41 -5.77
N ASP A 420 8.11 -8.45 -5.01
CA ASP A 420 9.43 -9.09 -4.93
C ASP A 420 9.84 -9.66 -6.29
N TYR A 421 8.90 -10.24 -7.04
CA TYR A 421 9.19 -10.69 -8.40
C TYR A 421 9.54 -9.52 -9.32
N GLY A 422 8.85 -8.39 -9.19
CA GLY A 422 9.21 -7.16 -9.91
C GLY A 422 10.64 -6.69 -9.62
N LEU A 423 11.05 -6.67 -8.35
CA LEU A 423 12.43 -6.35 -7.94
C LEU A 423 13.43 -7.35 -8.52
N LEU A 424 13.11 -8.65 -8.42
CA LEU A 424 13.93 -9.73 -8.94
C LEU A 424 14.21 -9.56 -10.45
N VAL A 425 13.18 -9.23 -11.22
CA VAL A 425 13.27 -8.98 -12.67
C VAL A 425 14.17 -7.77 -12.95
N VAL A 426 13.94 -6.65 -12.26
CA VAL A 426 14.72 -5.42 -12.45
C VAL A 426 16.21 -5.67 -12.19
N TYR A 427 16.56 -6.27 -11.06
CA TYR A 427 17.96 -6.52 -10.70
C TYR A 427 18.62 -7.57 -11.60
N SER A 428 17.89 -8.63 -11.96
CA SER A 428 18.40 -9.67 -12.86
C SER A 428 18.69 -9.13 -14.26
N ASN A 429 17.75 -8.36 -14.83
CA ASN A 429 17.95 -7.74 -16.15
C ASN A 429 19.08 -6.70 -16.12
N TRP A 430 19.10 -5.84 -15.09
CA TRP A 430 20.14 -4.83 -14.97
C TRP A 430 21.53 -5.45 -14.79
N SER A 431 21.66 -6.50 -13.97
CA SER A 431 22.89 -7.27 -13.82
C SER A 431 23.37 -7.87 -15.14
N TYR A 432 22.46 -8.42 -15.94
CA TYR A 432 22.79 -8.93 -17.28
C TYR A 432 23.32 -7.81 -18.19
N LEU A 433 22.63 -6.68 -18.29
CA LEU A 433 23.02 -5.56 -19.14
C LEU A 433 24.40 -4.97 -18.75
N LYS A 434 24.68 -4.93 -17.45
CA LYS A 434 25.96 -4.40 -16.93
C LYS A 434 27.12 -5.36 -17.09
N ASN A 435 26.92 -6.66 -16.84
CA ASN A 435 28.03 -7.57 -16.58
C ASN A 435 28.22 -8.65 -17.69
N ARG A 436 27.14 -9.02 -18.41
CA ARG A 436 27.17 -10.18 -19.32
C ARG A 436 26.85 -9.85 -20.78
N MET A 437 26.18 -8.75 -21.04
CA MET A 437 25.84 -8.31 -22.38
C MET A 437 27.11 -7.98 -23.16
N LYS A 438 27.24 -8.49 -24.39
CA LYS A 438 28.46 -8.29 -25.20
C LYS A 438 28.65 -6.83 -25.61
N GLU A 439 27.57 -6.15 -25.99
CA GLU A 439 27.58 -4.73 -26.41
C GLU A 439 27.00 -3.86 -25.29
N ASN A 440 27.68 -3.81 -24.15
CA ASN A 440 27.21 -3.10 -22.96
C ASN A 440 27.58 -1.61 -22.90
N GLU A 441 28.19 -1.04 -23.93
CA GLU A 441 28.60 0.38 -23.96
C GLU A 441 27.49 1.36 -23.55
N PRO A 442 26.22 1.21 -23.97
CA PRO A 442 25.15 2.10 -23.54
C PRO A 442 24.90 2.08 -22.03
N TYR A 443 25.24 0.99 -21.35
CA TYR A 443 25.00 0.77 -19.92
C TYR A 443 26.25 0.99 -19.05
N ARG A 444 27.44 1.06 -19.64
CA ARG A 444 28.71 1.11 -18.94
C ARG A 444 28.80 2.22 -17.91
N ASN A 445 28.37 3.43 -18.28
CA ASN A 445 28.39 4.60 -17.40
C ASN A 445 27.09 4.78 -16.59
N ARG A 446 26.11 3.90 -16.77
CA ARG A 446 24.80 4.05 -16.12
C ARG A 446 24.76 3.31 -14.79
N LYS A 447 24.02 3.90 -13.84
CA LYS A 447 23.65 3.26 -12.56
C LYS A 447 22.15 3.32 -12.38
N LEU A 448 21.56 2.40 -11.61
CA LEU A 448 20.19 2.53 -11.15
C LEU A 448 20.09 3.81 -10.29
N ALA A 449 19.24 4.73 -10.67
CA ALA A 449 19.00 5.97 -9.96
C ALA A 449 17.80 5.84 -9.01
N TRP A 450 16.86 4.98 -9.36
CA TRP A 450 15.70 4.69 -8.56
C TRP A 450 15.04 3.38 -9.04
N VAL A 451 14.59 2.58 -8.09
CA VAL A 451 13.71 1.42 -8.27
C VAL A 451 12.57 1.57 -7.27
N ALA A 452 11.33 1.35 -7.68
CA ALA A 452 10.19 1.44 -6.78
C ALA A 452 10.16 0.23 -5.83
N TYR A 453 10.29 0.44 -4.53
CA TYR A 453 9.95 -0.59 -3.55
C TYR A 453 8.45 -0.60 -3.22
N VAL A 454 7.75 0.51 -3.47
CA VAL A 454 6.29 0.59 -3.43
C VAL A 454 5.76 0.26 -4.82
N ALA A 455 5.12 -0.92 -4.96
CA ALA A 455 4.58 -1.34 -6.24
C ALA A 455 3.27 -0.60 -6.57
N GLY A 456 3.17 -0.12 -7.80
CA GLY A 456 1.98 0.58 -8.30
C GLY A 456 0.89 -0.40 -8.74
N LYS A 457 -0.22 -0.47 -8.01
CA LYS A 457 -1.38 -1.31 -8.35
C LYS A 457 -2.32 -0.62 -9.35
N ARG A 458 -2.88 -1.41 -10.27
CA ARG A 458 -3.94 -1.00 -11.18
C ARG A 458 -5.32 -1.45 -10.73
N GLU A 459 -5.38 -2.66 -10.20
CA GLU A 459 -6.62 -3.34 -9.85
C GLU A 459 -6.45 -4.19 -8.60
N SER A 460 -7.53 -4.32 -7.83
CA SER A 460 -7.70 -5.29 -6.76
C SER A 460 -9.19 -5.49 -6.48
N ARG A 461 -9.67 -5.31 -5.26
CA ARG A 461 -11.10 -5.37 -4.93
C ARG A 461 -11.85 -4.18 -5.54
N ARG A 462 -13.01 -4.46 -6.10
CA ARG A 462 -14.03 -3.49 -6.54
C ARG A 462 -15.25 -3.68 -5.66
N LEU A 463 -15.55 -2.70 -4.82
CA LEU A 463 -16.69 -2.73 -3.91
C LEU A 463 -17.99 -2.55 -4.73
N LEU A 464 -19.10 -3.12 -4.25
CA LEU A 464 -20.35 -3.07 -4.98
C LEU A 464 -21.29 -1.99 -4.43
N GLY A 465 -21.71 -1.11 -5.33
CA GLY A 465 -22.73 -0.08 -5.13
C GLY A 465 -24.13 -0.56 -5.54
N ASP A 466 -25.08 0.35 -5.53
CA ASP A 466 -26.43 0.09 -6.04
C ASP A 466 -26.48 -0.04 -7.57
N TYR A 467 -25.42 0.38 -8.25
CA TYR A 467 -25.19 0.18 -9.67
C TYR A 467 -23.77 -0.35 -9.91
N ILE A 468 -23.61 -1.24 -10.87
CA ILE A 468 -22.30 -1.73 -11.35
C ILE A 468 -22.13 -1.19 -12.76
N LEU A 469 -21.16 -0.28 -12.94
CA LEU A 469 -20.84 0.28 -14.26
C LEU A 469 -20.21 -0.80 -15.15
N THR A 470 -20.68 -0.90 -16.40
CA THR A 470 -20.28 -1.92 -17.36
C THR A 470 -19.63 -1.35 -18.62
N GLU A 471 -18.96 -2.19 -19.41
CA GLU A 471 -18.46 -1.84 -20.74
C GLU A 471 -19.60 -1.33 -21.65
N ASN A 472 -20.80 -1.94 -21.55
CA ASN A 472 -21.95 -1.58 -22.39
C ASN A 472 -22.45 -0.17 -22.12
N ASP A 473 -22.43 0.29 -20.86
CA ASP A 473 -22.76 1.69 -20.53
C ASP A 473 -21.82 2.67 -21.22
N LEU A 474 -20.54 2.37 -21.17
CA LEU A 474 -19.47 3.20 -21.73
C LEU A 474 -19.52 3.25 -23.27
N ARG A 475 -19.60 2.09 -23.92
CA ARG A 475 -19.61 1.97 -25.40
C ARG A 475 -20.87 2.56 -26.02
N ASN A 476 -22.01 2.28 -25.42
CA ASN A 476 -23.32 2.74 -25.93
C ASN A 476 -23.69 4.13 -25.40
N HIS A 477 -22.85 4.71 -24.54
CA HIS A 477 -23.05 6.01 -23.89
C HIS A 477 -24.42 6.11 -23.21
N ILE A 478 -24.74 5.10 -22.37
CA ILE A 478 -26.00 5.04 -21.62
C ILE A 478 -25.84 5.91 -20.37
N VAL A 479 -26.24 7.17 -20.48
CA VAL A 479 -26.10 8.16 -19.40
C VAL A 479 -27.31 8.10 -18.47
N TYR A 480 -27.05 8.06 -17.16
CA TYR A 480 -28.05 8.03 -16.11
C TYR A 480 -28.25 9.41 -15.49
N GLU A 481 -29.42 9.64 -14.89
CA GLU A 481 -29.76 10.92 -14.25
C GLU A 481 -28.81 11.31 -13.11
N ASP A 482 -28.18 10.32 -12.48
CA ASP A 482 -27.20 10.47 -11.39
C ASP A 482 -25.75 10.49 -11.89
N GLY A 483 -25.51 10.79 -13.17
CA GLY A 483 -24.17 10.94 -13.72
C GLY A 483 -23.38 12.05 -13.01
N THR A 484 -22.10 11.79 -12.70
CA THR A 484 -21.22 12.65 -11.90
C THR A 484 -19.90 12.94 -12.62
N ALA A 485 -18.78 12.54 -12.02
CA ALA A 485 -17.41 12.69 -12.54
C ALA A 485 -17.25 12.02 -13.91
N ALA A 486 -16.57 12.68 -14.84
CA ALA A 486 -16.37 12.13 -16.16
C ALA A 486 -15.19 11.13 -16.22
N ALA A 487 -15.48 9.90 -16.66
CA ALA A 487 -14.46 9.00 -17.19
C ALA A 487 -14.00 9.54 -18.56
N THR A 488 -12.71 9.84 -18.68
CA THR A 488 -12.15 10.53 -19.86
C THR A 488 -10.96 9.78 -20.47
N TRP A 489 -10.74 8.52 -20.06
CA TRP A 489 -9.73 7.63 -20.59
C TRP A 489 -10.38 6.59 -21.50
N THR A 490 -9.62 5.95 -22.38
CA THR A 490 -10.07 4.75 -23.09
C THR A 490 -10.36 3.63 -22.11
N ILE A 491 -11.15 2.63 -22.48
CA ILE A 491 -11.11 1.34 -21.77
C ILE A 491 -9.73 0.75 -22.04
N ASP A 492 -8.89 0.78 -21.02
CA ASP A 492 -7.47 0.45 -21.07
C ASP A 492 -7.23 -0.81 -20.24
N LEU A 493 -7.17 -1.95 -20.94
CA LEU A 493 -6.99 -3.26 -20.33
C LEU A 493 -5.59 -3.77 -20.60
N HIS A 494 -4.94 -4.28 -19.58
CA HIS A 494 -3.62 -4.86 -19.65
C HIS A 494 -3.68 -6.37 -19.67
N TYR A 495 -2.90 -6.95 -20.57
CA TYR A 495 -2.75 -8.40 -20.75
C TYR A 495 -1.28 -8.76 -20.71
N PRO A 496 -0.91 -10.02 -20.33
CA PRO A 496 0.45 -10.48 -20.50
C PRO A 496 0.94 -10.28 -21.94
N ASP A 497 2.14 -9.73 -22.10
CA ASP A 497 2.78 -9.60 -23.40
C ASP A 497 3.09 -11.00 -23.94
N PRO A 498 2.63 -11.39 -25.16
CA PRO A 498 2.82 -12.74 -25.71
C PRO A 498 4.28 -13.14 -25.87
N ASP A 499 5.15 -12.23 -26.31
CA ASP A 499 6.58 -12.50 -26.48
C ASP A 499 7.28 -12.66 -25.14
N ASN A 500 6.90 -11.83 -24.16
CA ASN A 500 7.41 -11.95 -22.79
C ASN A 500 6.93 -13.26 -22.14
N THR A 501 5.66 -13.63 -22.31
CA THR A 501 5.10 -14.90 -21.83
C THR A 501 5.80 -16.12 -22.45
N ALA A 502 6.12 -16.07 -23.75
CA ALA A 502 6.85 -17.14 -24.43
C ALA A 502 8.27 -17.32 -23.88
N ASN A 503 8.94 -16.23 -23.50
CA ASN A 503 10.27 -16.25 -22.93
C ASN A 503 10.29 -16.60 -21.43
N PHE A 504 9.22 -16.27 -20.69
CA PHE A 504 9.11 -16.42 -19.22
C PHE A 504 7.75 -17.01 -18.83
N PRO A 505 7.42 -18.25 -19.24
CA PRO A 505 6.11 -18.84 -18.98
C PRO A 505 5.84 -18.97 -17.47
N GLY A 506 4.73 -18.34 -17.00
CA GLY A 506 4.38 -18.27 -15.58
C GLY A 506 5.21 -17.28 -14.76
N GLY A 507 6.11 -16.57 -15.40
CA GLY A 507 6.95 -15.52 -14.83
C GLY A 507 7.01 -14.30 -15.74
N GLU A 508 5.94 -14.03 -16.48
CA GLU A 508 5.81 -12.82 -17.30
C GLU A 508 5.83 -11.56 -16.43
N PHE A 509 6.51 -10.54 -16.94
CA PHE A 509 6.71 -9.27 -16.23
C PHE A 509 6.45 -8.05 -17.11
N LYS A 510 5.89 -8.28 -18.30
CA LYS A 510 5.47 -7.20 -19.20
C LYS A 510 4.04 -7.37 -19.64
N SER A 511 3.39 -6.24 -19.85
CA SER A 511 2.05 -6.17 -20.39
C SER A 511 1.98 -5.45 -21.72
N ILE A 512 0.95 -5.80 -22.48
CA ILE A 512 0.43 -5.00 -23.60
C ILE A 512 -0.91 -4.41 -23.19
N ALA A 513 -1.17 -3.18 -23.62
CA ALA A 513 -2.43 -2.50 -23.35
C ALA A 513 -3.36 -2.60 -24.58
N LYS A 514 -4.63 -2.93 -24.33
CA LYS A 514 -5.71 -2.85 -25.32
C LYS A 514 -6.57 -1.62 -25.01
N HIS A 515 -6.55 -0.67 -25.92
CA HIS A 515 -7.30 0.58 -25.81
C HIS A 515 -8.58 0.54 -26.65
N ILE A 516 -9.72 0.83 -26.02
CA ILE A 516 -11.02 0.97 -26.69
C ILE A 516 -11.49 2.39 -26.44
N PRO A 517 -11.55 3.25 -27.48
CA PRO A 517 -11.99 4.63 -27.33
C PRO A 517 -13.45 4.74 -26.91
N ILE A 518 -13.73 5.67 -25.98
CA ILE A 518 -15.07 6.02 -25.55
C ILE A 518 -15.26 7.54 -25.62
N HIS A 519 -16.50 7.99 -25.61
CA HIS A 519 -16.81 9.40 -25.31
C HIS A 519 -16.64 9.65 -23.80
N PRO A 520 -16.29 10.87 -23.35
CA PRO A 520 -16.33 11.21 -21.94
C PRO A 520 -17.67 10.82 -21.32
N TYR A 521 -17.63 10.04 -20.23
CA TYR A 521 -18.82 9.39 -19.69
C TYR A 521 -19.02 9.75 -18.21
N PRO A 522 -20.18 10.29 -17.82
CA PRO A 522 -20.48 10.64 -16.43
C PRO A 522 -20.80 9.38 -15.61
N ILE A 523 -19.93 9.07 -14.65
CA ILE A 523 -20.05 7.90 -13.76
C ILE A 523 -21.27 8.07 -12.87
N PRO A 524 -22.18 7.06 -12.79
CA PRO A 524 -23.34 7.15 -11.91
C PRO A 524 -22.94 7.27 -10.43
N TYR A 525 -23.59 8.17 -9.69
CA TYR A 525 -23.36 8.33 -8.25
C TYR A 525 -23.57 7.03 -7.47
N ARG A 526 -24.49 6.19 -7.91
CA ARG A 526 -24.76 4.85 -7.33
C ARG A 526 -23.57 3.88 -7.38
N CYS A 527 -22.51 4.20 -8.13
CA CYS A 527 -21.24 3.48 -8.12
C CYS A 527 -20.30 3.95 -7.01
N LEU A 528 -20.60 5.03 -6.29
CA LEU A 528 -19.70 5.71 -5.35
C LEU A 528 -20.06 5.49 -3.87
N TYR A 529 -20.96 4.59 -3.56
CA TYR A 529 -21.27 4.16 -2.18
C TYR A 529 -21.60 2.67 -2.12
N SER A 530 -21.37 2.06 -0.96
CA SER A 530 -21.62 0.62 -0.75
C SER A 530 -23.11 0.31 -0.69
N ARG A 531 -23.51 -0.81 -1.35
CA ARG A 531 -24.90 -1.27 -1.35
C ARG A 531 -25.36 -1.87 -0.02
N ASN A 532 -24.43 -2.41 0.80
CA ASN A 532 -24.73 -3.15 2.03
C ASN A 532 -24.05 -2.59 3.29
N VAL A 533 -23.09 -1.67 3.17
CA VAL A 533 -22.55 -0.89 4.29
C VAL A 533 -23.07 0.54 4.15
N SER A 534 -24.08 0.88 4.95
CA SER A 534 -24.98 2.01 4.65
C SER A 534 -24.37 3.39 4.73
N ASN A 535 -23.27 3.57 5.48
CA ASN A 535 -22.58 4.84 5.68
C ASN A 535 -21.17 4.88 5.04
N LEU A 536 -20.91 4.02 4.03
CA LEU A 536 -19.63 3.91 3.35
C LEU A 536 -19.71 4.45 1.93
N PHE A 537 -18.93 5.48 1.64
CA PHE A 537 -18.59 5.94 0.30
C PHE A 537 -17.37 5.21 -0.27
N MET A 538 -17.19 5.29 -1.59
CA MET A 538 -16.07 4.73 -2.34
C MET A 538 -15.61 5.72 -3.39
N ALA A 539 -14.29 5.97 -3.48
CA ALA A 539 -13.72 6.76 -4.56
C ALA A 539 -12.32 6.27 -4.91
N GLY A 540 -12.11 5.94 -6.16
CA GLY A 540 -10.84 5.40 -6.61
C GLY A 540 -11.03 4.24 -7.59
N ARG A 541 -10.07 3.32 -7.64
CA ARG A 541 -10.17 2.10 -8.45
C ARG A 541 -11.01 1.00 -7.81
N ASP A 542 -11.51 1.22 -6.62
CA ASP A 542 -12.33 0.32 -5.81
C ASP A 542 -13.83 0.60 -5.86
N ILE A 543 -14.27 1.49 -6.77
CA ILE A 543 -15.70 1.78 -6.97
C ILE A 543 -16.44 0.61 -7.66
N SER A 544 -17.78 0.73 -7.75
CA SER A 544 -18.65 -0.33 -8.29
C SER A 544 -18.64 -0.39 -9.82
N VAL A 545 -17.76 -1.23 -10.36
CA VAL A 545 -17.56 -1.41 -11.80
C VAL A 545 -17.18 -2.85 -12.12
N THR A 546 -17.37 -3.28 -13.38
CA THR A 546 -16.80 -4.54 -13.90
C THR A 546 -15.30 -4.37 -14.14
N HIS A 547 -14.57 -5.49 -14.31
CA HIS A 547 -13.16 -5.46 -14.71
C HIS A 547 -12.93 -4.62 -15.98
N VAL A 548 -13.79 -4.79 -16.99
CA VAL A 548 -13.66 -4.08 -18.26
C VAL A 548 -13.88 -2.58 -18.08
N ALA A 549 -14.95 -2.20 -17.39
CA ALA A 549 -15.25 -0.79 -17.16
C ALA A 549 -14.20 -0.10 -16.26
N LEU A 550 -13.54 -0.85 -15.37
CA LEU A 550 -12.44 -0.32 -14.55
C LEU A 550 -11.33 0.29 -15.40
N GLY A 551 -11.08 -0.24 -16.60
CA GLY A 551 -10.04 0.24 -17.51
C GLY A 551 -10.10 1.75 -17.77
N THR A 552 -11.29 2.36 -17.80
CA THR A 552 -11.45 3.80 -18.03
C THR A 552 -11.52 4.64 -16.76
N VAL A 553 -12.02 4.08 -15.65
CA VAL A 553 -12.30 4.88 -14.43
C VAL A 553 -11.14 4.95 -13.45
N ARG A 554 -10.16 4.04 -13.57
CA ARG A 554 -9.03 3.94 -12.62
C ARG A 554 -7.97 5.02 -12.74
N VAL A 555 -7.96 5.80 -13.82
CA VAL A 555 -6.96 6.86 -14.01
C VAL A 555 -7.18 8.02 -13.03
N MET A 556 -6.07 8.61 -12.58
CA MET A 556 -6.10 9.39 -11.35
C MET A 556 -6.84 10.73 -11.44
N ARG A 557 -6.91 11.38 -12.60
CA ARG A 557 -7.75 12.57 -12.75
C ARG A 557 -9.23 12.24 -12.61
N THR A 558 -9.66 11.11 -13.15
CA THR A 558 -11.05 10.62 -12.97
C THR A 558 -11.30 10.28 -11.50
N THR A 559 -10.39 9.55 -10.85
CA THR A 559 -10.57 9.21 -9.43
C THR A 559 -10.56 10.43 -8.51
N GLY A 560 -9.79 11.46 -8.85
CA GLY A 560 -9.82 12.72 -8.12
C GLY A 560 -11.17 13.44 -8.23
N MET A 561 -11.77 13.49 -9.43
CA MET A 561 -13.13 14.02 -9.60
C MET A 561 -14.17 13.20 -8.84
N MET A 562 -14.06 11.87 -8.80
CA MET A 562 -14.93 11.03 -7.94
C MET A 562 -14.77 11.41 -6.47
N GLY A 563 -13.54 11.64 -6.01
CA GLY A 563 -13.28 12.11 -4.65
C GLY A 563 -13.99 13.43 -4.34
N GLU A 564 -13.93 14.41 -5.25
CA GLU A 564 -14.66 15.66 -5.09
C GLU A 564 -16.17 15.42 -4.92
N VAL A 565 -16.77 14.55 -5.75
CA VAL A 565 -18.20 14.19 -5.66
C VAL A 565 -18.52 13.52 -4.31
N VAL A 566 -17.69 12.59 -3.85
CA VAL A 566 -17.86 11.93 -2.54
C VAL A 566 -17.81 12.95 -1.41
N GLY A 567 -16.85 13.89 -1.44
CA GLY A 567 -16.78 14.97 -0.46
C GLY A 567 -18.03 15.89 -0.47
N MET A 568 -18.55 16.23 -1.64
CA MET A 568 -19.79 16.98 -1.79
C MET A 568 -20.99 16.22 -1.22
N ALA A 569 -21.11 14.93 -1.56
CA ALA A 569 -22.19 14.08 -1.05
C ALA A 569 -22.11 13.91 0.48
N ALA A 570 -20.90 13.73 1.02
CA ALA A 570 -20.70 13.66 2.47
C ALA A 570 -21.13 14.95 3.18
N SER A 571 -20.89 16.13 2.58
CA SER A 571 -21.37 17.40 3.14
C SER A 571 -22.89 17.47 3.18
N ILE A 572 -23.58 16.99 2.14
CA ILE A 572 -25.05 16.91 2.12
C ILE A 572 -25.53 15.95 3.21
N CYS A 573 -24.91 14.76 3.33
CA CYS A 573 -25.25 13.80 4.36
C CYS A 573 -25.10 14.39 5.77
N THR A 574 -24.02 15.11 6.03
CA THR A 574 -23.77 15.79 7.32
C THR A 574 -24.82 16.86 7.61
N GLN A 575 -25.14 17.69 6.63
CA GLN A 575 -26.12 18.78 6.78
C GLN A 575 -27.55 18.27 7.01
N GLN A 576 -27.92 17.17 6.32
CA GLN A 576 -29.28 16.61 6.32
C GLN A 576 -29.47 15.49 7.35
N GLY A 577 -28.38 14.98 7.98
CA GLY A 577 -28.43 13.84 8.89
C GLY A 577 -28.83 12.53 8.20
N VAL A 578 -28.37 12.32 6.96
CA VAL A 578 -28.75 11.16 6.12
C VAL A 578 -27.52 10.34 5.68
N GLU A 579 -27.78 9.16 5.12
CA GLU A 579 -26.77 8.24 4.59
C GLU A 579 -26.54 8.44 3.07
N PRO A 580 -25.45 7.94 2.51
CA PRO A 580 -25.08 8.09 1.08
C PRO A 580 -26.20 7.82 0.08
N ARG A 581 -26.95 6.71 0.25
CA ARG A 581 -28.05 6.35 -0.64
C ARG A 581 -29.17 7.40 -0.70
N ALA A 582 -29.44 8.08 0.40
CA ALA A 582 -30.46 9.11 0.46
C ALA A 582 -30.10 10.34 -0.40
N VAL A 583 -28.81 10.58 -0.68
CA VAL A 583 -28.40 11.66 -1.60
C VAL A 583 -28.94 11.36 -3.00
N TYR A 584 -28.81 10.13 -3.49
CA TYR A 584 -29.44 9.73 -4.76
C TYR A 584 -30.95 9.89 -4.73
N GLN A 585 -31.60 9.40 -3.65
CA GLN A 585 -33.06 9.32 -3.58
C GLN A 585 -33.76 10.68 -3.41
N HIS A 586 -33.12 11.62 -2.68
CA HIS A 586 -33.81 12.84 -2.22
C HIS A 586 -33.02 14.14 -2.44
N TYR A 587 -31.69 14.09 -2.63
CA TYR A 587 -30.85 15.28 -2.66
C TYR A 587 -29.98 15.36 -3.92
N LEU A 588 -30.30 14.58 -4.96
CA LEU A 588 -29.56 14.60 -6.23
C LEU A 588 -29.47 15.99 -6.87
N PRO A 589 -30.55 16.84 -6.88
CA PRO A 589 -30.45 18.22 -7.39
C PRO A 589 -29.45 19.08 -6.61
N GLN A 590 -29.35 18.90 -5.29
CA GLN A 590 -28.37 19.62 -4.47
C GLN A 590 -26.93 19.19 -4.82
N LEU A 591 -26.69 17.88 -4.99
CA LEU A 591 -25.40 17.37 -5.43
C LEU A 591 -25.01 17.91 -6.81
N LYS A 592 -25.93 17.95 -7.77
CA LYS A 592 -25.71 18.53 -9.10
C LYS A 592 -25.30 20.01 -9.03
N THR A 593 -25.95 20.78 -8.19
CA THR A 593 -25.60 22.20 -7.98
C THR A 593 -24.19 22.36 -7.40
N LEU A 594 -23.77 21.49 -6.48
CA LEU A 594 -22.40 21.52 -5.96
C LEU A 594 -21.37 21.12 -7.03
N MET A 595 -21.67 20.12 -7.86
CA MET A 595 -20.80 19.70 -8.96
C MET A 595 -20.66 20.78 -10.06
N GLU A 596 -21.73 21.51 -10.37
CA GLU A 596 -21.69 22.65 -11.30
C GLU A 596 -20.78 23.77 -10.79
N LYS A 597 -20.81 24.02 -9.48
CA LYS A 597 -20.02 25.08 -8.85
C LYS A 597 -18.56 24.66 -8.65
N GLY A 598 -18.30 23.36 -8.35
CA GLY A 598 -17.00 22.86 -7.94
C GLY A 598 -16.57 23.38 -6.56
N VAL A 599 -15.44 22.88 -6.05
CA VAL A 599 -14.80 23.32 -4.80
C VAL A 599 -13.38 23.82 -4.99
N GLY A 600 -12.80 23.60 -6.16
CA GLY A 600 -11.45 24.05 -6.52
C GLY A 600 -11.41 25.53 -6.91
N LYS A 601 -10.20 26.09 -6.94
CA LYS A 601 -9.94 27.45 -7.44
C LYS A 601 -10.06 27.49 -8.96
N SER A 602 -10.97 28.30 -9.47
CA SER A 602 -11.13 28.51 -10.91
C SER A 602 -9.93 29.26 -11.51
N GLY A 603 -9.72 29.10 -12.82
CA GLY A 603 -8.72 29.86 -13.59
C GLY A 603 -7.26 29.40 -13.44
N LEU A 604 -6.99 28.32 -12.71
CA LEU A 604 -5.66 27.72 -12.70
C LEU A 604 -5.38 26.98 -14.01
N PRO A 605 -4.10 26.96 -14.48
CA PRO A 605 -3.74 26.30 -15.72
C PRO A 605 -3.97 24.78 -15.61
N ASN A 606 -4.47 24.21 -16.71
CA ASN A 606 -4.69 22.78 -16.84
C ASN A 606 -3.47 22.13 -17.52
N ASN A 607 -2.65 21.42 -16.75
CA ASN A 607 -1.42 20.77 -17.23
C ASN A 607 -1.71 19.31 -17.59
N GLN A 608 -2.44 19.06 -18.68
CA GLN A 608 -2.82 17.70 -19.08
C GLN A 608 -2.41 17.31 -20.52
N GLN A 609 -1.32 17.87 -21.02
CA GLN A 609 -0.82 17.65 -22.40
C GLN A 609 -0.56 16.17 -22.72
N TYR A 610 -0.20 15.38 -21.71
CA TYR A 610 0.11 13.95 -21.84
C TYR A 610 -1.09 13.11 -22.31
N ASN A 611 -2.32 13.60 -22.15
CA ASN A 611 -3.56 12.85 -22.36
C ASN A 611 -4.34 13.29 -23.61
N GLU A 612 -3.77 14.16 -24.43
CA GLU A 612 -4.41 14.61 -25.66
C GLU A 612 -4.63 13.44 -26.63
N GLY A 613 -5.84 13.30 -27.18
CA GLY A 613 -6.18 12.30 -28.17
C GLY A 613 -6.53 10.90 -27.66
N THR A 614 -6.65 10.67 -26.35
CA THR A 614 -6.92 9.33 -25.79
C THR A 614 -8.39 8.91 -25.84
N THR A 615 -9.33 9.83 -26.02
CA THR A 615 -10.79 9.57 -26.10
C THR A 615 -11.41 10.15 -27.34
N LEU A 616 -12.63 9.69 -27.64
CA LEU A 616 -13.50 10.36 -28.62
C LEU A 616 -13.87 11.77 -28.10
N GLY A 617 -14.32 12.66 -29.00
CA GLY A 617 -14.79 13.98 -28.60
C GLY A 617 -16.00 13.93 -27.65
N GLU A 618 -16.39 15.08 -27.09
CA GLU A 618 -17.64 15.22 -26.35
C GLU A 618 -18.82 14.80 -27.24
N LYS A 619 -19.85 14.15 -26.66
CA LYS A 619 -21.03 13.65 -27.39
C LYS A 619 -22.18 14.60 -27.25
#